data_210819d9b1852fb643bab1e312279292
#
_entry.id   210819d9b1852fb643bab1e312279292
#
_cell.length_a   1.000
_cell.length_b   1.000
_cell.length_c   1.000
_cell.angle_alpha   90.00
_cell.angle_beta   90.00
_cell.angle_gamma   90.00
#
_symmetry.space_group_name_H-M   'P 1'
#
loop_
_entity.id
_entity.type
_entity.pdbx_description
1 polymer ?
#
loop_
_entity_poly.entity_id
_entity_poly.type
_entity_poly.pdbx_seq_one_letter_code
_entity_poly.pdbx_strand_id
1 'polypeptide(L)'
;MVLASSTSSAGTVWPSWVLVVAAVLVSGLLLAGPALRRRYPVVWWLLLGFPVMVVQVVRTWRPLMAGCGLAVSRRPALTVVSGLVVNGAPPPQPRVPRHGFIRPTGGGFWLLVRLLPGQVPDDFVKAAPAMAEDWQVHGVRVTSWKPGVVRIAASVADPLAAPRLPKQRGPAQLLRVAVGVLETGAGWVIDLRRVPHWLIVGATRSGKSTLINALVAGLAPQPVALVGIDCKGGMELSLYEPRVSALATNREQAVRLLAALVDLTLDRMTVCRAARVRNIWGLSEKERPVPVVVIVDEIAELFLVASRSEKDEAHAAGTALIRLAQLGAALGVFLVVAGQRVGSDLGPGVTALRAQLGGRVCHRVADPGTAEMALGDLNPDALKAAQAITPEQAGTAVLASGDGWERARSHLVTEADAEAIAAEYAHLTPFLPELFTEAK
;
A
#
# COMPACT_ATOMS: atom_id res chain seq x y z
N MET A 1 75.11 14.70 17.68
CA MET A 1 74.19 14.80 18.80
C MET A 1 72.79 14.80 18.21
N VAL A 2 72.23 13.58 18.06
CA VAL A 2 70.91 13.36 17.40
C VAL A 2 69.91 13.01 18.49
N LEU A 3 68.95 13.88 18.72
CA LEU A 3 67.84 13.62 19.62
C LEU A 3 66.75 12.85 18.85
N ALA A 4 66.56 11.60 19.18
CA ALA A 4 65.44 10.78 18.73
C ALA A 4 64.22 11.11 19.61
N SER A 5 63.18 11.72 19.04
CA SER A 5 61.88 11.90 19.68
C SER A 5 61.07 10.63 19.49
N SER A 6 60.93 9.85 20.56
CA SER A 6 60.00 8.72 20.62
C SER A 6 58.57 9.24 20.84
N THR A 7 57.72 9.19 19.82
CA THR A 7 56.28 9.36 19.98
C THR A 7 55.66 8.06 20.51
N SER A 8 55.38 7.98 21.82
CA SER A 8 54.61 6.90 22.39
C SER A 8 53.13 7.07 22.02
N SER A 9 52.61 6.17 21.16
CA SER A 9 51.20 6.00 20.94
C SER A 9 50.56 5.42 22.23
N ALA A 10 49.95 6.24 23.05
CA ALA A 10 49.12 5.76 24.15
C ALA A 10 47.88 5.07 23.62
N GLY A 11 47.97 3.78 23.38
CA GLY A 11 46.82 2.90 23.17
C GLY A 11 45.98 2.91 24.45
N THR A 12 44.75 3.34 24.40
CA THR A 12 43.79 3.27 25.51
C THR A 12 43.55 1.82 25.86
N VAL A 13 44.29 1.28 26.83
CA VAL A 13 44.06 -0.08 27.37
C VAL A 13 42.83 0.00 28.29
N TRP A 14 41.74 -0.50 27.79
CA TRP A 14 40.51 -0.62 28.60
C TRP A 14 40.78 -1.56 29.78
N PRO A 15 40.29 -1.22 31.00
CA PRO A 15 40.46 -2.08 32.17
C PRO A 15 39.88 -3.49 31.87
N SER A 16 40.60 -4.53 32.27
CA SER A 16 40.21 -5.94 31.99
C SER A 16 38.78 -6.27 32.47
N TRP A 17 38.31 -5.65 33.57
CA TRP A 17 36.94 -5.85 34.04
C TRP A 17 35.88 -5.33 33.06
N VAL A 18 36.15 -4.25 32.29
CA VAL A 18 35.24 -3.74 31.25
C VAL A 18 35.08 -4.74 30.14
N LEU A 19 36.17 -5.40 29.71
CA LEU A 19 36.12 -6.45 28.72
C LEU A 19 35.33 -7.68 29.20
N VAL A 20 35.52 -8.05 30.49
CA VAL A 20 34.77 -9.16 31.11
C VAL A 20 33.28 -8.84 31.20
N VAL A 21 32.91 -7.63 31.67
CA VAL A 21 31.50 -7.21 31.72
C VAL A 21 30.89 -7.16 30.32
N ALA A 22 31.60 -6.62 29.35
CA ALA A 22 31.14 -6.60 27.96
C ALA A 22 30.94 -8.03 27.40
N ALA A 23 31.85 -8.95 27.66
CA ALA A 23 31.75 -10.36 27.25
C ALA A 23 30.56 -11.06 27.90
N VAL A 24 30.33 -10.85 29.21
CA VAL A 24 29.17 -11.41 29.93
C VAL A 24 27.85 -10.85 29.39
N LEU A 25 27.78 -9.54 29.15
CA LEU A 25 26.59 -8.92 28.56
C LEU A 25 26.30 -9.43 27.16
N VAL A 26 27.32 -9.54 26.31
CA VAL A 26 27.18 -10.10 24.95
C VAL A 26 26.76 -11.56 25.00
N SER A 27 27.40 -12.37 25.86
CA SER A 27 27.05 -13.79 26.01
C SER A 27 25.61 -13.96 26.54
N GLY A 28 25.22 -13.20 27.55
CA GLY A 28 23.84 -13.18 28.05
C GLY A 28 22.82 -12.76 26.99
N LEU A 29 23.15 -11.77 26.19
CA LEU A 29 22.32 -11.28 25.09
C LEU A 29 22.21 -12.31 23.96
N LEU A 30 23.28 -13.06 23.65
CA LEU A 30 23.29 -14.13 22.67
C LEU A 30 22.48 -15.34 23.14
N LEU A 31 22.58 -15.72 24.40
CA LEU A 31 21.82 -16.82 25.00
C LEU A 31 20.32 -16.49 25.12
N ALA A 32 19.99 -15.26 25.49
CA ALA A 32 18.62 -14.77 25.54
C ALA A 32 18.02 -14.44 24.15
N GLY A 33 18.88 -14.36 23.12
CA GLY A 33 18.52 -13.94 21.77
C GLY A 33 17.30 -14.68 21.17
N PRO A 34 17.26 -16.02 21.18
CA PRO A 34 16.14 -16.78 20.62
C PRO A 34 14.82 -16.54 21.36
N ALA A 35 14.86 -16.46 22.69
CA ALA A 35 13.69 -16.15 23.52
C ALA A 35 13.22 -14.70 23.29
N LEU A 36 14.15 -13.75 23.25
CA LEU A 36 13.87 -12.35 22.96
C LEU A 36 13.28 -12.16 21.56
N ARG A 37 13.81 -12.88 20.57
CA ARG A 37 13.29 -12.86 19.19
C ARG A 37 11.84 -13.34 19.12
N ARG A 38 11.47 -14.38 19.89
CA ARG A 38 10.09 -14.93 19.92
C ARG A 38 9.13 -13.99 20.64
N ARG A 39 9.52 -13.44 21.78
CA ARG A 39 8.63 -12.67 22.65
C ARG A 39 8.56 -11.18 22.32
N TYR A 40 9.71 -10.62 21.87
CA TYR A 40 9.86 -9.19 21.58
C TYR A 40 10.69 -8.97 20.30
N PRO A 41 10.16 -9.36 19.12
CA PRO A 41 10.92 -9.38 17.86
C PRO A 41 11.50 -8.01 17.48
N VAL A 42 10.76 -6.92 17.73
CA VAL A 42 11.22 -5.55 17.42
C VAL A 42 12.39 -5.14 18.33
N VAL A 43 12.32 -5.47 19.62
CA VAL A 43 13.40 -5.17 20.58
C VAL A 43 14.66 -5.95 20.22
N TRP A 44 14.51 -7.25 19.92
CA TRP A 44 15.60 -8.09 19.45
C TRP A 44 16.25 -7.52 18.17
N TRP A 45 15.39 -7.09 17.23
CA TRP A 45 15.87 -6.49 15.99
C TRP A 45 16.69 -5.23 16.24
N LEU A 46 16.20 -4.29 17.05
CA LEU A 46 16.89 -3.03 17.32
C LEU A 46 18.21 -3.20 18.11
N LEU A 47 18.26 -4.17 19.04
CA LEU A 47 19.42 -4.38 19.90
C LEU A 47 20.50 -5.25 19.27
N LEU A 48 20.12 -6.26 18.48
CA LEU A 48 21.05 -7.26 17.92
C LEU A 48 21.03 -7.29 16.39
N GLY A 49 19.88 -7.45 15.78
CA GLY A 49 19.76 -7.66 14.34
C GLY A 49 20.21 -6.44 13.54
N PHE A 50 19.75 -5.27 13.91
CA PHE A 50 20.04 -4.04 13.18
C PHE A 50 21.52 -3.63 13.24
N PRO A 51 22.23 -3.63 14.39
CA PRO A 51 23.67 -3.36 14.42
C PRO A 51 24.49 -4.31 13.55
N VAL A 52 24.17 -5.60 13.58
CA VAL A 52 24.83 -6.60 12.72
C VAL A 52 24.59 -6.28 11.24
N MET A 53 23.35 -5.94 10.89
CA MET A 53 22.98 -5.57 9.52
C MET A 53 23.71 -4.31 9.05
N VAL A 54 23.84 -3.29 9.91
CA VAL A 54 24.59 -2.07 9.59
C VAL A 54 26.04 -2.39 9.25
N VAL A 55 26.70 -3.25 10.05
CA VAL A 55 28.08 -3.69 9.79
C VAL A 55 28.16 -4.42 8.45
N GLN A 56 27.23 -5.32 8.17
CA GLN A 56 27.16 -6.06 6.90
C GLN A 56 27.02 -5.10 5.72
N VAL A 57 26.01 -4.23 5.72
CA VAL A 57 25.78 -3.25 4.65
C VAL A 57 26.99 -2.37 4.41
N VAL A 58 27.61 -1.83 5.47
CA VAL A 58 28.78 -0.96 5.33
C VAL A 58 30.00 -1.71 4.75
N ARG A 59 30.22 -2.98 5.16
CA ARG A 59 31.34 -3.80 4.67
C ARG A 59 31.15 -4.20 3.21
N THR A 60 29.93 -4.56 2.81
CA THR A 60 29.65 -5.05 1.45
C THR A 60 29.30 -3.92 0.48
N TRP A 61 29.07 -2.69 0.95
CA TRP A 61 28.62 -1.57 0.12
C TRP A 61 29.48 -1.35 -1.13
N ARG A 62 30.79 -1.22 -0.94
CA ARG A 62 31.71 -0.93 -2.06
C ARG A 62 31.77 -2.06 -3.08
N PRO A 63 32.05 -3.32 -2.69
CA PRO A 63 32.12 -4.44 -3.64
C PRO A 63 30.75 -4.66 -4.33
N LEU A 64 29.65 -4.54 -3.61
CA LEU A 64 28.29 -4.69 -4.15
C LEU A 64 28.00 -3.61 -5.23
N MET A 65 28.24 -2.32 -4.92
CA MET A 65 28.04 -1.26 -5.90
C MET A 65 28.92 -1.42 -7.14
N ALA A 66 30.13 -1.90 -6.98
CA ALA A 66 31.02 -2.19 -8.11
C ALA A 66 30.54 -3.40 -8.93
N GLY A 67 30.10 -4.48 -8.26
CA GLY A 67 29.57 -5.69 -8.91
C GLY A 67 28.28 -5.44 -9.68
N CYS A 68 27.41 -4.55 -9.18
CA CYS A 68 26.18 -4.13 -9.85
C CYS A 68 26.39 -3.08 -10.97
N GLY A 69 27.63 -2.70 -11.29
CA GLY A 69 27.92 -1.69 -12.30
C GLY A 69 27.54 -0.26 -11.88
N LEU A 70 27.30 -0.02 -10.60
CA LEU A 70 26.94 1.30 -10.04
C LEU A 70 28.16 2.15 -9.67
N ALA A 71 29.37 1.65 -9.92
CA ALA A 71 30.60 2.40 -9.76
C ALA A 71 30.96 3.15 -11.04
N VAL A 72 31.21 4.45 -10.92
CA VAL A 72 31.57 5.31 -12.06
C VAL A 72 33.09 5.55 -12.05
N SER A 73 33.76 5.09 -13.10
CA SER A 73 35.18 5.38 -13.34
C SER A 73 35.28 6.69 -14.12
N ARG A 74 35.73 7.78 -13.52
CA ARG A 74 36.09 9.00 -14.26
C ARG A 74 37.51 8.87 -14.75
N ARG A 75 37.74 8.78 -16.06
CA ARG A 75 39.03 9.12 -16.63
C ARG A 75 39.25 10.62 -16.40
N PRO A 76 40.38 11.05 -15.82
CA PRO A 76 40.65 12.49 -15.69
C PRO A 76 40.71 13.09 -17.11
N ALA A 77 39.97 14.18 -17.32
CA ALA A 77 39.93 14.86 -18.60
C ALA A 77 41.28 15.42 -19.11
N LEU A 78 42.26 15.49 -18.23
CA LEU A 78 43.62 15.96 -18.49
C LEU A 78 44.49 14.95 -19.25
N THR A 79 44.09 13.68 -19.40
CA THR A 79 44.88 12.69 -20.18
C THR A 79 44.67 12.78 -21.69
N VAL A 80 43.78 13.63 -22.15
CA VAL A 80 43.48 13.81 -23.59
C VAL A 80 44.32 14.94 -24.24
N VAL A 81 44.90 15.86 -23.43
CA VAL A 81 45.55 17.07 -23.95
C VAL A 81 47.08 16.90 -24.15
N SER A 82 47.71 15.94 -23.50
CA SER A 82 49.11 15.63 -23.73
C SER A 82 49.26 14.18 -24.22
N GLY A 83 49.63 13.98 -25.47
CA GLY A 83 49.94 12.68 -26.05
C GLY A 83 51.13 11.94 -25.40
N LEU A 84 51.43 12.22 -24.13
CA LEU A 84 52.35 11.54 -23.27
C LEU A 84 51.59 10.55 -22.42
N VAL A 85 51.58 9.29 -22.84
CA VAL A 85 51.22 8.16 -21.98
C VAL A 85 52.23 8.08 -20.84
N VAL A 86 51.88 8.62 -19.67
CA VAL A 86 52.66 8.39 -18.44
C VAL A 86 52.40 6.95 -18.02
N ASN A 87 53.27 6.05 -18.42
CA ASN A 87 53.30 4.68 -17.93
C ASN A 87 53.57 4.73 -16.43
N GLY A 88 52.53 4.38 -15.62
CA GLY A 88 52.69 4.26 -14.17
C GLY A 88 51.62 4.93 -13.31
N ALA A 89 50.65 5.65 -13.89
CA ALA A 89 49.52 6.15 -13.06
C ALA A 89 48.64 4.97 -12.61
N PRO A 90 48.34 4.82 -11.30
CA PRO A 90 47.45 3.76 -10.84
C PRO A 90 46.08 3.93 -11.53
N PRO A 91 45.42 2.81 -11.91
CA PRO A 91 44.14 2.90 -12.56
C PRO A 91 43.16 3.72 -11.70
N PRO A 92 42.38 4.61 -12.30
CA PRO A 92 41.45 5.48 -11.55
C PRO A 92 40.52 4.61 -10.72
N GLN A 93 40.57 4.77 -9.40
CA GLN A 93 39.69 4.02 -8.51
C GLN A 93 38.22 4.36 -8.81
N PRO A 94 37.37 3.37 -9.06
CA PRO A 94 35.97 3.61 -9.35
C PRO A 94 35.30 4.29 -8.13
N ARG A 95 34.61 5.42 -8.38
CA ARG A 95 33.83 6.08 -7.36
C ARG A 95 32.51 5.34 -7.19
N VAL A 96 32.18 4.94 -5.97
CA VAL A 96 30.90 4.33 -5.61
C VAL A 96 29.94 5.41 -5.06
N PRO A 97 28.64 5.25 -5.27
CA PRO A 97 27.62 6.12 -4.65
C PRO A 97 27.77 6.13 -3.13
N ARG A 98 27.60 7.29 -2.50
CA ARG A 98 27.67 7.41 -1.05
C ARG A 98 26.28 7.19 -0.45
N HIS A 99 26.19 6.30 0.51
CA HIS A 99 24.97 6.13 1.32
C HIS A 99 24.98 7.10 2.50
N GLY A 100 23.79 7.52 2.91
CA GLY A 100 23.55 8.27 4.15
C GLY A 100 23.46 7.33 5.37
N PHE A 101 22.89 7.85 6.45
CA PHE A 101 22.63 7.05 7.65
C PHE A 101 21.64 5.92 7.36
N ILE A 102 21.96 4.74 7.88
CA ILE A 102 21.07 3.58 7.86
C ILE A 102 20.10 3.73 9.03
N ARG A 103 18.81 3.71 8.77
CA ARG A 103 17.76 3.93 9.76
C ARG A 103 16.92 2.68 9.94
N PRO A 104 16.72 2.19 11.18
CA PRO A 104 15.93 1.02 11.43
C PRO A 104 14.42 1.26 11.19
N THR A 105 13.73 0.17 10.83
CA THR A 105 12.27 0.03 10.87
C THR A 105 11.92 -1.15 11.76
N GLY A 106 10.63 -1.40 12.00
CA GLY A 106 10.19 -2.51 12.86
C GLY A 106 10.58 -3.91 12.37
N GLY A 107 10.97 -4.08 11.09
CA GLY A 107 11.35 -5.37 10.50
C GLY A 107 12.41 -5.25 9.42
N GLY A 108 13.15 -4.13 9.37
CA GLY A 108 14.15 -3.87 8.35
C GLY A 108 14.87 -2.54 8.56
N PHE A 109 15.36 -1.95 7.48
CA PHE A 109 16.04 -0.66 7.52
C PHE A 109 15.86 0.09 6.20
N TRP A 110 16.20 1.37 6.21
CA TRP A 110 16.29 2.16 4.98
C TRP A 110 17.45 3.14 5.03
N LEU A 111 17.93 3.52 3.85
CA LEU A 111 18.99 4.49 3.68
C LEU A 111 18.74 5.34 2.42
N LEU A 112 19.34 6.53 2.39
CA LEU A 112 19.33 7.40 1.22
C LEU A 112 20.67 7.28 0.50
N VAL A 113 20.65 7.23 -0.81
CA VAL A 113 21.84 7.14 -1.66
C VAL A 113 21.84 8.30 -2.64
N ARG A 114 22.94 9.06 -2.69
CA ARG A 114 23.15 10.12 -3.68
C ARG A 114 23.66 9.52 -4.95
N LEU A 115 22.95 9.75 -6.05
CA LEU A 115 23.33 9.32 -7.39
C LEU A 115 24.59 10.03 -7.85
N LEU A 116 25.47 9.29 -8.56
CA LEU A 116 26.60 9.86 -9.27
C LEU A 116 26.14 10.41 -10.62
N PRO A 117 26.89 11.36 -11.22
CA PRO A 117 26.59 11.86 -12.57
C PRO A 117 26.51 10.72 -13.58
N GLY A 118 25.42 10.69 -14.34
CA GLY A 118 25.12 9.67 -15.35
C GLY A 118 24.31 8.48 -14.82
N GLN A 119 23.99 8.42 -13.51
CA GLN A 119 23.12 7.40 -12.93
C GLN A 119 21.67 7.85 -12.89
N VAL A 120 20.77 6.92 -13.09
CA VAL A 120 19.32 7.09 -12.93
C VAL A 120 18.79 6.17 -11.84
N PRO A 121 17.62 6.47 -11.25
CA PRO A 121 17.00 5.60 -10.22
C PRO A 121 16.82 4.16 -10.69
N ASP A 122 16.51 3.93 -11.96
CA ASP A 122 16.30 2.60 -12.55
C ASP A 122 17.52 1.69 -12.47
N ASP A 123 18.75 2.25 -12.48
CA ASP A 123 19.96 1.45 -12.31
C ASP A 123 19.99 0.76 -10.94
N PHE A 124 19.49 1.47 -9.91
CA PHE A 124 19.39 0.95 -8.55
C PHE A 124 18.20 -0.02 -8.39
N VAL A 125 17.09 0.22 -9.11
CA VAL A 125 15.96 -0.72 -9.13
C VAL A 125 16.42 -2.07 -9.71
N LYS A 126 17.18 -2.06 -10.80
CA LYS A 126 17.75 -3.28 -11.41
C LYS A 126 18.73 -4.00 -10.48
N ALA A 127 19.44 -3.27 -9.63
CA ALA A 127 20.40 -3.83 -8.68
C ALA A 127 19.73 -4.33 -7.38
N ALA A 128 18.45 -4.01 -7.12
CA ALA A 128 17.76 -4.36 -5.89
C ALA A 128 17.76 -5.88 -5.57
N PRO A 129 17.56 -6.81 -6.53
CA PRO A 129 17.68 -8.23 -6.26
C PRO A 129 19.07 -8.64 -5.76
N ALA A 130 20.13 -8.15 -6.39
CA ALA A 130 21.49 -8.44 -5.96
C ALA A 130 21.80 -7.88 -4.56
N MET A 131 21.25 -6.71 -4.21
CA MET A 131 21.34 -6.17 -2.86
C MET A 131 20.63 -7.05 -1.84
N ALA A 132 19.47 -7.63 -2.19
CA ALA A 132 18.71 -8.50 -1.29
C ALA A 132 19.50 -9.78 -0.98
N GLU A 133 20.11 -10.40 -1.99
CA GLU A 133 20.93 -11.61 -1.84
C GLU A 133 22.20 -11.33 -1.02
N ASP A 134 22.95 -10.26 -1.32
CA ASP A 134 24.18 -9.92 -0.61
C ASP A 134 23.94 -9.59 0.87
N TRP A 135 22.87 -8.88 1.15
CA TRP A 135 22.49 -8.53 2.53
C TRP A 135 21.70 -9.64 3.24
N GLN A 136 21.33 -10.72 2.53
CA GLN A 136 20.54 -11.83 3.05
C GLN A 136 19.21 -11.33 3.69
N VAL A 137 18.55 -10.42 2.99
CA VAL A 137 17.25 -9.86 3.40
C VAL A 137 16.17 -10.39 2.48
N HIS A 138 14.91 -10.41 2.99
CA HIS A 138 13.76 -10.89 2.23
C HIS A 138 13.54 -10.10 0.94
N GLY A 139 13.79 -8.79 0.97
CA GLY A 139 13.62 -7.96 -0.22
C GLY A 139 14.20 -6.55 -0.05
N VAL A 140 14.55 -5.96 -1.18
CA VAL A 140 15.03 -4.57 -1.26
C VAL A 140 14.16 -3.82 -2.25
N ARG A 141 13.66 -2.66 -1.84
CA ARG A 141 12.91 -1.75 -2.69
C ARG A 141 13.64 -0.42 -2.85
N VAL A 142 13.74 0.03 -4.08
CA VAL A 142 14.34 1.32 -4.42
C VAL A 142 13.24 2.26 -4.91
N THR A 143 13.20 3.47 -4.36
CA THR A 143 12.26 4.52 -4.78
C THR A 143 13.01 5.83 -4.98
N SER A 144 12.58 6.64 -5.94
CA SER A 144 13.07 8.01 -6.09
C SER A 144 12.59 8.84 -4.90
N TRP A 145 13.52 9.46 -4.14
CA TRP A 145 13.19 10.28 -2.98
C TRP A 145 13.08 11.77 -3.35
N LYS A 146 14.03 12.23 -4.14
CA LYS A 146 14.11 13.58 -4.72
C LYS A 146 15.13 13.55 -5.86
N PRO A 147 15.18 14.56 -6.72
CA PRO A 147 16.17 14.63 -7.80
C PRO A 147 17.59 14.34 -7.29
N GLY A 148 18.25 13.35 -7.91
CA GLY A 148 19.60 12.93 -7.56
C GLY A 148 19.75 12.08 -6.28
N VAL A 149 18.64 11.64 -5.67
CA VAL A 149 18.68 10.81 -4.45
C VAL A 149 17.63 9.70 -4.54
N VAL A 150 18.06 8.47 -4.31
CA VAL A 150 17.19 7.30 -4.15
C VAL A 150 17.10 6.89 -2.69
N ARG A 151 15.96 6.34 -2.30
CA ARG A 151 15.74 5.65 -1.03
C ARG A 151 15.78 4.16 -1.29
N ILE A 152 16.64 3.46 -0.56
CA ILE A 152 16.70 2.00 -0.54
C ILE A 152 16.09 1.55 0.78
N ALA A 153 15.06 0.73 0.71
CA ALA A 153 14.42 0.11 1.87
C ALA A 153 14.60 -1.40 1.78
N ALA A 154 15.09 -2.02 2.85
CA ALA A 154 15.33 -3.45 2.96
C ALA A 154 14.45 -4.05 4.08
N SER A 155 13.78 -5.15 3.79
CA SER A 155 12.96 -5.91 4.73
C SER A 155 13.66 -7.22 5.07
N VAL A 156 13.97 -7.43 6.35
CA VAL A 156 14.71 -8.63 6.82
C VAL A 156 13.82 -9.87 6.87
N ALA A 157 12.55 -9.68 7.23
CA ALA A 157 11.52 -10.71 7.15
C ALA A 157 10.43 -10.24 6.19
N ASP A 158 9.67 -11.17 5.63
CA ASP A 158 8.53 -10.83 4.80
C ASP A 158 7.43 -10.14 5.64
N PRO A 159 7.19 -8.83 5.47
CA PRO A 159 6.13 -8.14 6.20
C PRO A 159 4.73 -8.66 5.83
N LEU A 160 4.63 -9.29 4.66
CA LEU A 160 3.37 -9.80 4.13
C LEU A 160 3.05 -11.22 4.62
N ALA A 161 4.01 -11.95 5.20
CA ALA A 161 3.78 -13.34 5.67
C ALA A 161 2.70 -13.43 6.76
N ALA A 162 2.68 -12.46 7.69
CA ALA A 162 1.70 -12.40 8.78
C ALA A 162 1.33 -10.93 9.04
N PRO A 163 0.41 -10.36 8.25
CA PRO A 163 0.05 -8.96 8.37
C PRO A 163 -0.59 -8.70 9.73
N ARG A 164 0.07 -7.89 10.54
CA ARG A 164 -0.48 -7.37 11.78
C ARG A 164 -0.78 -5.90 11.58
N LEU A 165 -2.01 -5.50 11.91
CA LEU A 165 -2.35 -4.09 11.91
C LEU A 165 -1.39 -3.32 12.81
N PRO A 166 -0.74 -2.29 12.31
CA PRO A 166 -0.04 -1.36 13.17
C PRO A 166 -1.06 -0.75 14.14
N LYS A 167 -0.73 -0.73 15.45
CA LYS A 167 -1.58 -0.07 16.44
C LYS A 167 -1.81 1.37 15.97
N GLN A 168 -3.05 1.74 15.75
CA GLN A 168 -3.41 3.12 15.42
C GLN A 168 -2.90 4.04 16.54
N ARG A 169 -2.01 4.95 16.18
CA ARG A 169 -1.55 6.01 17.09
C ARG A 169 -2.30 7.28 16.74
N GLY A 170 -3.16 7.71 17.64
CA GLY A 170 -3.96 8.94 17.47
C GLY A 170 -5.44 8.69 17.19
N PRO A 171 -6.26 9.75 17.17
CA PRO A 171 -7.69 9.66 16.91
C PRO A 171 -7.96 9.11 15.50
N ALA A 172 -9.02 8.31 15.38
CA ALA A 172 -9.49 7.80 14.09
C ALA A 172 -9.82 9.00 13.18
N GLN A 173 -9.22 9.04 12.00
CA GLN A 173 -9.54 10.07 11.01
C GLN A 173 -10.70 9.59 10.16
N LEU A 174 -11.68 10.47 9.97
CA LEU A 174 -12.88 10.18 9.18
C LEU A 174 -12.51 9.73 7.76
N LEU A 175 -13.08 8.58 7.31
CA LEU A 175 -12.88 7.98 5.97
C LEU A 175 -11.47 7.47 5.72
N ARG A 176 -10.67 7.28 6.77
CA ARG A 176 -9.32 6.73 6.69
C ARG A 176 -9.23 5.45 7.51
N VAL A 177 -8.79 4.36 6.85
CA VAL A 177 -8.76 3.02 7.42
C VAL A 177 -7.42 2.34 7.14
N ALA A 178 -6.79 1.78 8.18
CA ALA A 178 -5.67 0.88 8.01
C ALA A 178 -6.20 -0.54 7.72
N VAL A 179 -6.02 -1.01 6.50
CA VAL A 179 -6.58 -2.28 6.02
C VAL A 179 -5.56 -3.42 5.96
N GLY A 180 -4.28 -3.14 6.17
CA GLY A 180 -3.23 -4.14 6.08
C GLY A 180 -1.83 -3.55 6.23
N VAL A 181 -0.85 -4.23 5.65
CA VAL A 181 0.56 -3.82 5.65
C VAL A 181 1.12 -3.80 4.23
N LEU A 182 2.03 -2.88 3.98
CA LEU A 182 2.82 -2.79 2.75
C LEU A 182 4.05 -3.71 2.84
N GLU A 183 4.65 -4.06 1.72
CA GLU A 183 5.89 -4.83 1.67
C GLU A 183 7.07 -4.14 2.37
N THR A 184 6.98 -2.83 2.58
CA THR A 184 7.94 -2.04 3.37
C THR A 184 7.77 -2.19 4.89
N GLY A 185 6.74 -2.92 5.34
CA GLY A 185 6.34 -3.02 6.75
C GLY A 185 5.55 -1.80 7.26
N ALA A 186 5.27 -0.81 6.43
CA ALA A 186 4.38 0.29 6.75
C ALA A 186 2.91 -0.15 6.71
N GLY A 187 2.03 0.58 7.41
CA GLY A 187 0.60 0.32 7.33
C GLY A 187 0.04 0.64 5.94
N TRP A 188 -0.75 -0.27 5.40
CA TRP A 188 -1.56 -0.01 4.22
C TRP A 188 -2.84 0.70 4.64
N VAL A 189 -2.96 1.95 4.21
CA VAL A 189 -4.07 2.83 4.57
C VAL A 189 -4.87 3.22 3.33
N ILE A 190 -6.17 2.97 3.36
CA ILE A 190 -7.14 3.52 2.42
C ILE A 190 -7.67 4.83 3.00
N ASP A 191 -7.47 5.93 2.28
CA ASP A 191 -7.97 7.26 2.62
C ASP A 191 -8.94 7.71 1.51
N LEU A 192 -10.24 7.56 1.78
CA LEU A 192 -11.30 7.86 0.81
C LEU A 192 -11.44 9.37 0.54
N ARG A 193 -10.94 10.23 1.43
CA ARG A 193 -10.91 11.68 1.15
C ARG A 193 -9.83 12.06 0.15
N ARG A 194 -8.73 11.29 0.13
CA ARG A 194 -7.61 11.51 -0.80
C ARG A 194 -7.86 10.81 -2.14
N VAL A 195 -8.32 9.57 -2.10
CA VAL A 195 -8.67 8.76 -3.29
C VAL A 195 -10.10 8.27 -3.09
N PRO A 196 -11.11 8.96 -3.67
CA PRO A 196 -12.51 8.75 -3.32
C PRO A 196 -13.11 7.45 -3.84
N HIS A 197 -12.61 6.94 -4.96
CA HIS A 197 -13.20 5.76 -5.59
C HIS A 197 -12.13 4.70 -5.87
N TRP A 198 -12.44 3.46 -5.47
CA TRP A 198 -11.52 2.33 -5.54
C TRP A 198 -12.06 1.20 -6.39
N LEU A 199 -11.17 0.59 -7.17
CA LEU A 199 -11.38 -0.66 -7.89
C LEU A 199 -10.55 -1.75 -7.23
N ILE A 200 -11.20 -2.85 -6.83
CA ILE A 200 -10.58 -4.02 -6.22
C ILE A 200 -10.84 -5.23 -7.12
N VAL A 201 -9.77 -5.75 -7.72
CA VAL A 201 -9.88 -6.89 -8.65
C VAL A 201 -9.16 -8.10 -8.08
N GLY A 202 -9.76 -9.27 -8.25
CA GLY A 202 -9.13 -10.52 -7.83
C GLY A 202 -10.00 -11.73 -8.10
N ALA A 203 -9.36 -12.86 -8.41
CA ALA A 203 -10.02 -14.15 -8.59
C ALA A 203 -10.63 -14.66 -7.28
N THR A 204 -11.46 -15.68 -7.36
CA THR A 204 -12.00 -16.37 -6.18
C THR A 204 -10.87 -16.80 -5.24
N ARG A 205 -11.06 -16.61 -3.93
CA ARG A 205 -10.07 -16.90 -2.87
C ARG A 205 -8.75 -16.15 -2.99
N SER A 206 -8.72 -15.02 -3.70
CA SER A 206 -7.53 -14.17 -3.79
C SER A 206 -7.34 -13.24 -2.59
N GLY A 207 -8.39 -13.01 -1.80
CA GLY A 207 -8.42 -12.09 -0.65
C GLY A 207 -9.19 -10.80 -0.89
N LYS A 208 -9.96 -10.71 -1.98
CA LYS A 208 -10.86 -9.57 -2.27
C LYS A 208 -11.81 -9.29 -1.10
N SER A 209 -12.57 -10.30 -0.66
CA SER A 209 -13.49 -10.19 0.50
C SER A 209 -12.74 -9.87 1.79
N THR A 210 -11.53 -10.39 1.97
CA THR A 210 -10.68 -10.05 3.13
C THR A 210 -10.38 -8.54 3.19
N LEU A 211 -10.07 -7.92 2.04
CA LEU A 211 -9.85 -6.48 1.98
C LEU A 211 -11.13 -5.68 2.22
N ILE A 212 -12.24 -6.11 1.64
CA ILE A 212 -13.56 -5.48 1.86
C ILE A 212 -13.91 -5.55 3.35
N ASN A 213 -13.77 -6.71 3.98
CA ASN A 213 -14.03 -6.91 5.40
C ASN A 213 -13.13 -6.01 6.27
N ALA A 214 -11.84 -5.92 5.95
CA ALA A 214 -10.93 -5.03 6.66
C ALA A 214 -11.33 -3.54 6.54
N LEU A 215 -11.82 -3.14 5.36
CA LEU A 215 -12.29 -1.78 5.13
C LEU A 215 -13.58 -1.50 5.90
N VAL A 216 -14.57 -2.40 5.81
CA VAL A 216 -15.86 -2.26 6.52
C VAL A 216 -15.63 -2.22 8.03
N ALA A 217 -14.85 -3.15 8.56
CA ALA A 217 -14.48 -3.20 9.98
C ALA A 217 -13.83 -1.90 10.47
N GLY A 218 -12.95 -1.31 9.66
CA GLY A 218 -12.30 -0.05 10.00
C GLY A 218 -13.17 1.20 9.82
N LEU A 219 -14.22 1.12 9.00
CA LEU A 219 -15.23 2.18 8.86
C LEU A 219 -16.35 2.06 9.90
N ALA A 220 -16.62 0.88 10.43
CA ALA A 220 -17.70 0.64 11.36
C ALA A 220 -17.73 1.58 12.58
N PRO A 221 -16.59 1.90 13.25
CA PRO A 221 -16.57 2.85 14.38
C PRO A 221 -16.68 4.33 13.96
N GLN A 222 -16.78 4.65 12.68
CA GLN A 222 -16.79 6.02 12.18
C GLN A 222 -18.23 6.50 11.89
N PRO A 223 -18.53 7.81 11.99
CA PRO A 223 -19.81 8.39 11.63
C PRO A 223 -19.98 8.46 10.11
N VAL A 224 -20.11 7.31 9.47
CA VAL A 224 -20.32 7.14 8.03
C VAL A 224 -21.48 6.19 7.77
N ALA A 225 -22.23 6.43 6.72
CA ALA A 225 -23.24 5.51 6.23
C ALA A 225 -22.55 4.46 5.33
N LEU A 226 -22.72 3.19 5.66
CA LEU A 226 -22.25 2.08 4.84
C LEU A 226 -23.42 1.57 4.00
N VAL A 227 -23.23 1.49 2.70
CA VAL A 227 -24.23 0.98 1.76
C VAL A 227 -23.64 -0.19 1.02
N GLY A 228 -24.29 -1.34 1.13
CA GLY A 228 -23.86 -2.60 0.51
C GLY A 228 -24.65 -2.91 -0.76
N ILE A 229 -23.95 -3.38 -1.79
CA ILE A 229 -24.51 -3.99 -3.01
C ILE A 229 -23.86 -5.33 -3.18
N ASP A 230 -24.58 -6.40 -2.84
CA ASP A 230 -24.14 -7.79 -2.92
C ASP A 230 -25.18 -8.65 -3.60
N CYS A 231 -25.21 -8.59 -4.92
CA CYS A 231 -26.23 -9.28 -5.74
C CYS A 231 -26.10 -10.82 -5.76
N LYS A 232 -25.20 -11.38 -4.96
CA LYS A 232 -25.12 -12.83 -4.68
C LYS A 232 -25.95 -13.24 -3.46
N GLY A 233 -27.06 -12.56 -3.23
CA GLY A 233 -27.94 -12.84 -2.09
C GLY A 233 -27.44 -12.29 -0.76
N GLY A 234 -26.50 -11.35 -0.76
CA GLY A 234 -25.95 -10.75 0.45
C GLY A 234 -24.92 -11.61 1.19
N MET A 235 -24.40 -12.67 0.57
CA MET A 235 -23.52 -13.67 1.23
C MET A 235 -22.28 -13.08 1.90
N GLU A 236 -21.72 -12.02 1.34
CA GLU A 236 -20.49 -11.39 1.85
C GLU A 236 -20.79 -10.21 2.79
N LEU A 237 -21.83 -9.41 2.50
CA LEU A 237 -22.09 -8.17 3.24
C LEU A 237 -23.17 -8.29 4.31
N SER A 238 -23.99 -9.34 4.35
CA SER A 238 -24.99 -9.56 5.38
C SER A 238 -24.41 -9.72 6.79
N LEU A 239 -23.17 -10.15 6.92
CA LEU A 239 -22.43 -10.19 8.20
C LEU A 239 -22.41 -8.82 8.91
N TYR A 240 -22.50 -7.74 8.12
CA TYR A 240 -22.46 -6.37 8.62
C TYR A 240 -23.85 -5.71 8.70
N GLU A 241 -24.94 -6.45 8.46
CA GLU A 241 -26.32 -5.90 8.38
C GLU A 241 -26.69 -4.93 9.54
N PRO A 242 -26.35 -5.21 10.82
CA PRO A 242 -26.64 -4.26 11.90
C PRO A 242 -25.96 -2.90 11.76
N ARG A 243 -24.86 -2.83 11.01
CA ARG A 243 -24.05 -1.61 10.83
C ARG A 243 -24.21 -0.97 9.44
N VAL A 244 -24.91 -1.61 8.53
CA VAL A 244 -25.13 -1.13 7.16
C VAL A 244 -26.41 -0.31 7.09
N SER A 245 -26.35 0.90 6.53
CA SER A 245 -27.51 1.80 6.39
C SER A 245 -28.49 1.31 5.32
N ALA A 246 -28.02 0.62 4.30
CA ALA A 246 -28.84 -0.05 3.28
C ALA A 246 -28.07 -1.19 2.62
N LEU A 247 -28.73 -2.30 2.32
CA LEU A 247 -28.17 -3.46 1.64
C LEU A 247 -29.08 -3.90 0.50
N ALA A 248 -28.53 -3.97 -0.73
CA ALA A 248 -29.20 -4.56 -1.88
C ALA A 248 -28.60 -5.96 -2.11
N THR A 249 -29.47 -6.99 -2.12
CA THR A 249 -29.07 -8.40 -2.26
C THR A 249 -29.35 -9.00 -3.62
N ASN A 250 -29.97 -8.22 -4.51
CA ASN A 250 -30.23 -8.58 -5.91
C ASN A 250 -30.13 -7.33 -6.79
N ARG A 251 -30.13 -7.54 -8.10
CA ARG A 251 -29.94 -6.47 -9.09
C ARG A 251 -31.06 -5.43 -9.06
N GLU A 252 -32.31 -5.82 -8.93
CA GLU A 252 -33.45 -4.90 -8.90
C GLU A 252 -33.33 -3.93 -7.71
N GLN A 253 -33.04 -4.45 -6.52
CA GLN A 253 -32.77 -3.64 -5.33
C GLN A 253 -31.55 -2.73 -5.54
N ALA A 254 -30.49 -3.23 -6.16
CA ALA A 254 -29.29 -2.45 -6.44
C ALA A 254 -29.57 -1.28 -7.38
N VAL A 255 -30.37 -1.47 -8.42
CA VAL A 255 -30.75 -0.40 -9.36
C VAL A 255 -31.53 0.70 -8.63
N ARG A 256 -32.53 0.32 -7.82
CA ARG A 256 -33.30 1.30 -7.00
C ARG A 256 -32.39 2.04 -6.03
N LEU A 257 -31.54 1.33 -5.31
CA LEU A 257 -30.62 1.92 -4.34
C LEU A 257 -29.59 2.86 -5.01
N LEU A 258 -29.07 2.49 -6.16
CA LEU A 258 -28.16 3.35 -6.93
C LEU A 258 -28.86 4.61 -7.46
N ALA A 259 -30.12 4.52 -7.89
CA ALA A 259 -30.91 5.67 -8.29
C ALA A 259 -31.13 6.63 -7.11
N ALA A 260 -31.54 6.11 -5.96
CA ALA A 260 -31.72 6.90 -4.73
C ALA A 260 -30.41 7.58 -4.28
N LEU A 261 -29.26 6.91 -4.42
CA LEU A 261 -27.95 7.51 -4.14
C LEU A 261 -27.58 8.64 -5.11
N VAL A 262 -27.98 8.54 -6.38
CA VAL A 262 -27.82 9.64 -7.34
C VAL A 262 -28.67 10.83 -6.93
N ASP A 263 -29.94 10.63 -6.57
CA ASP A 263 -30.84 11.70 -6.13
C ASP A 263 -30.32 12.36 -4.86
N LEU A 264 -29.92 11.57 -3.85
CA LEU A 264 -29.24 12.05 -2.63
C LEU A 264 -28.02 12.94 -2.98
N THR A 265 -27.24 12.53 -3.97
CA THR A 265 -26.05 13.28 -4.42
C THR A 265 -26.44 14.62 -5.05
N LEU A 266 -27.52 14.66 -5.85
CA LEU A 266 -28.04 15.88 -6.47
C LEU A 266 -28.64 16.85 -5.43
N ASP A 267 -29.31 16.34 -4.42
CA ASP A 267 -29.83 17.14 -3.30
C ASP A 267 -28.69 17.79 -2.52
N ARG A 268 -27.64 17.04 -2.19
CA ARG A 268 -26.42 17.58 -1.56
C ARG A 268 -25.74 18.64 -2.41
N MET A 269 -25.73 18.48 -3.73
CA MET A 269 -25.23 19.50 -4.64
C MET A 269 -26.05 20.80 -4.54
N THR A 270 -27.37 20.69 -4.44
CA THR A 270 -28.26 21.84 -4.27
C THR A 270 -28.00 22.56 -2.95
N VAL A 271 -27.82 21.83 -1.85
CA VAL A 271 -27.44 22.40 -0.53
C VAL A 271 -26.08 23.12 -0.62
N CYS A 272 -25.06 22.49 -1.20
CA CYS A 272 -23.74 23.11 -1.37
C CYS A 272 -23.82 24.39 -2.21
N ARG A 273 -24.63 24.39 -3.28
CA ARG A 273 -24.83 25.56 -4.13
C ARG A 273 -25.52 26.70 -3.38
N ALA A 274 -26.56 26.41 -2.59
CA ALA A 274 -27.24 27.38 -1.75
C ALA A 274 -26.30 28.00 -0.72
N ALA A 275 -25.45 27.20 -0.10
CA ALA A 275 -24.43 27.62 0.84
C ALA A 275 -23.19 28.26 0.19
N ARG A 276 -23.12 28.33 -1.14
CA ARG A 276 -21.97 28.84 -1.93
C ARG A 276 -20.64 28.13 -1.63
N VAL A 277 -20.68 26.83 -1.31
CA VAL A 277 -19.49 26.00 -1.10
C VAL A 277 -19.32 25.00 -2.25
N ARG A 278 -18.09 24.53 -2.48
CA ARG A 278 -17.77 23.62 -3.59
C ARG A 278 -17.96 22.14 -3.25
N ASN A 279 -18.09 21.82 -1.98
CA ASN A 279 -18.21 20.45 -1.48
C ASN A 279 -18.79 20.45 -0.06
N ILE A 280 -19.22 19.29 0.42
CA ILE A 280 -19.82 19.15 1.77
C ILE A 280 -18.85 19.51 2.90
N TRP A 281 -17.56 19.48 2.67
CA TRP A 281 -16.55 19.79 3.69
C TRP A 281 -16.45 21.30 3.98
N GLY A 282 -16.98 22.13 3.06
CA GLY A 282 -17.12 23.57 3.25
C GLY A 282 -18.38 23.98 4.03
N LEU A 283 -19.31 23.05 4.24
CA LEU A 283 -20.48 23.28 5.10
C LEU A 283 -20.07 23.30 6.57
N SER A 284 -20.86 23.96 7.41
CA SER A 284 -20.72 23.89 8.86
C SER A 284 -20.87 22.44 9.34
N GLU A 285 -20.29 22.11 10.49
CA GLU A 285 -20.35 20.75 11.02
C GLU A 285 -21.79 20.25 11.26
N LYS A 286 -22.69 21.17 11.61
CA LYS A 286 -24.12 20.87 11.83
C LYS A 286 -24.90 20.62 10.54
N GLU A 287 -24.50 21.27 9.45
CA GLU A 287 -25.19 21.16 8.15
C GLU A 287 -24.54 20.10 7.24
N ARG A 288 -23.36 19.62 7.63
CA ARG A 288 -22.64 18.63 6.84
C ARG A 288 -23.35 17.29 6.87
N PRO A 289 -23.79 16.79 5.71
CA PRO A 289 -24.40 15.47 5.65
C PRO A 289 -23.39 14.37 5.99
N VAL A 290 -23.90 13.28 6.53
CA VAL A 290 -23.09 12.08 6.82
C VAL A 290 -22.50 11.54 5.53
N PRO A 291 -21.17 11.28 5.45
CA PRO A 291 -20.57 10.67 4.29
C PRO A 291 -21.09 9.24 4.04
N VAL A 292 -21.22 8.86 2.79
CA VAL A 292 -21.71 7.54 2.36
C VAL A 292 -20.58 6.78 1.68
N VAL A 293 -20.35 5.54 2.09
CA VAL A 293 -19.41 4.62 1.42
C VAL A 293 -20.24 3.48 0.82
N VAL A 294 -20.27 3.43 -0.50
CA VAL A 294 -20.97 2.39 -1.28
C VAL A 294 -19.97 1.28 -1.62
N ILE A 295 -20.29 0.07 -1.23
CA ILE A 295 -19.48 -1.12 -1.43
C ILE A 295 -20.21 -2.06 -2.37
N VAL A 296 -19.61 -2.30 -3.56
CA VAL A 296 -20.12 -3.26 -4.55
C VAL A 296 -19.19 -4.48 -4.50
N ASP A 297 -19.70 -5.63 -4.04
CA ASP A 297 -18.89 -6.85 -3.91
C ASP A 297 -18.49 -7.46 -5.26
N GLU A 298 -19.44 -7.52 -6.21
CA GLU A 298 -19.18 -8.08 -7.54
C GLU A 298 -19.87 -7.26 -8.63
N ILE A 299 -19.08 -6.44 -9.32
CA ILE A 299 -19.59 -5.57 -10.38
C ILE A 299 -20.21 -6.37 -11.55
N ALA A 300 -19.69 -7.56 -11.83
CA ALA A 300 -20.20 -8.38 -12.93
C ALA A 300 -21.68 -8.73 -12.77
N GLU A 301 -22.17 -8.89 -11.53
CA GLU A 301 -23.57 -9.19 -11.27
C GLU A 301 -24.53 -8.04 -11.66
N LEU A 302 -24.03 -6.82 -11.72
CA LEU A 302 -24.80 -5.66 -12.19
C LEU A 302 -24.83 -5.52 -13.70
N PHE A 303 -23.82 -6.06 -14.41
CA PHE A 303 -23.65 -5.85 -15.83
C PHE A 303 -23.95 -7.09 -16.69
N LEU A 304 -23.91 -8.32 -16.11
CA LEU A 304 -24.25 -9.53 -16.83
C LEU A 304 -25.72 -9.50 -17.26
N VAL A 305 -25.96 -9.69 -18.55
CA VAL A 305 -27.28 -9.66 -19.18
C VAL A 305 -27.58 -11.02 -19.78
N ALA A 306 -28.57 -11.73 -19.23
CA ALA A 306 -29.05 -12.99 -19.76
C ALA A 306 -30.37 -12.81 -20.55
N SER A 307 -31.13 -11.72 -20.28
CA SER A 307 -32.39 -11.42 -20.94
C SER A 307 -32.47 -9.97 -21.41
N ARG A 308 -33.45 -9.64 -22.25
CA ARG A 308 -33.65 -8.28 -22.76
C ARG A 308 -34.07 -7.30 -21.66
N SER A 309 -34.86 -7.74 -20.68
CA SER A 309 -35.28 -6.92 -19.53
C SER A 309 -34.11 -6.54 -18.64
N GLU A 310 -33.16 -7.46 -18.45
CA GLU A 310 -31.96 -7.19 -17.64
C GLU A 310 -31.01 -6.18 -18.28
N LYS A 311 -31.14 -5.92 -19.59
CA LYS A 311 -30.32 -4.95 -20.30
C LYS A 311 -30.57 -3.52 -19.83
N ASP A 312 -31.83 -3.17 -19.57
CA ASP A 312 -32.22 -1.85 -19.12
C ASP A 312 -31.76 -1.61 -17.67
N GLU A 313 -31.88 -2.62 -16.81
CA GLU A 313 -31.37 -2.60 -15.44
C GLU A 313 -29.83 -2.45 -15.41
N ALA A 314 -29.10 -3.22 -16.20
CA ALA A 314 -27.66 -3.13 -16.29
C ALA A 314 -27.19 -1.74 -16.80
N HIS A 315 -27.92 -1.18 -17.78
CA HIS A 315 -27.66 0.16 -18.28
C HIS A 315 -27.93 1.24 -17.21
N ALA A 316 -29.02 1.13 -16.48
CA ALA A 316 -29.38 2.03 -15.38
C ALA A 316 -28.34 1.99 -14.26
N ALA A 317 -27.94 0.78 -13.81
CA ALA A 317 -26.91 0.58 -12.80
C ALA A 317 -25.57 1.19 -13.24
N GLY A 318 -25.14 0.93 -14.48
CA GLY A 318 -23.89 1.47 -15.03
C GLY A 318 -23.88 2.99 -15.09
N THR A 319 -24.99 3.58 -15.56
CA THR A 319 -25.16 5.04 -15.63
C THR A 319 -25.12 5.68 -14.24
N ALA A 320 -25.80 5.09 -13.26
CA ALA A 320 -25.82 5.57 -11.88
C ALA A 320 -24.42 5.49 -11.24
N LEU A 321 -23.71 4.37 -11.39
CA LEU A 321 -22.34 4.21 -10.88
C LEU A 321 -21.38 5.24 -11.48
N ILE A 322 -21.44 5.48 -12.80
CA ILE A 322 -20.61 6.49 -13.46
C ILE A 322 -20.93 7.88 -12.89
N ARG A 323 -22.20 8.21 -12.72
CA ARG A 323 -22.63 9.50 -12.20
C ARG A 323 -22.20 9.70 -10.75
N LEU A 324 -22.32 8.68 -9.90
CA LEU A 324 -21.79 8.69 -8.53
C LEU A 324 -20.26 8.85 -8.50
N ALA A 325 -19.54 8.20 -9.39
CA ALA A 325 -18.09 8.32 -9.49
C ALA A 325 -17.64 9.73 -9.94
N GLN A 326 -18.43 10.41 -10.78
CA GLN A 326 -18.13 11.76 -11.24
C GLN A 326 -18.45 12.84 -10.22
N LEU A 327 -19.54 12.70 -9.46
CA LEU A 327 -20.07 13.75 -8.59
C LEU A 327 -19.82 13.47 -7.11
N GLY A 328 -19.74 12.20 -6.73
CA GLY A 328 -19.82 11.77 -5.33
C GLY A 328 -18.70 12.30 -4.45
N ALA A 329 -17.47 12.39 -4.94
CA ALA A 329 -16.32 12.80 -4.14
C ALA A 329 -16.50 14.16 -3.43
N ALA A 330 -17.02 15.15 -4.14
CA ALA A 330 -17.31 16.47 -3.59
C ALA A 330 -18.53 16.47 -2.65
N LEU A 331 -19.44 15.54 -2.85
CA LEU A 331 -20.73 15.46 -2.16
C LEU A 331 -20.76 14.37 -1.08
N GLY A 332 -19.57 13.80 -0.76
CA GLY A 332 -19.38 12.85 0.33
C GLY A 332 -19.94 11.46 0.03
N VAL A 333 -19.96 11.05 -1.25
CA VAL A 333 -20.31 9.70 -1.67
C VAL A 333 -19.07 9.04 -2.28
N PHE A 334 -18.66 7.91 -1.73
CA PHE A 334 -17.44 7.21 -2.08
C PHE A 334 -17.76 5.80 -2.57
N LEU A 335 -17.09 5.35 -3.63
CA LEU A 335 -17.33 4.04 -4.21
C LEU A 335 -16.14 3.10 -3.95
N VAL A 336 -16.45 1.91 -3.49
CA VAL A 336 -15.53 0.77 -3.43
C VAL A 336 -16.13 -0.32 -4.29
N VAL A 337 -15.62 -0.48 -5.50
CA VAL A 337 -16.16 -1.41 -6.50
C VAL A 337 -15.23 -2.59 -6.62
N ALA A 338 -15.75 -3.77 -6.37
CA ALA A 338 -14.97 -4.99 -6.48
C ALA A 338 -15.50 -5.91 -7.58
N GLY A 339 -14.64 -6.78 -8.10
CA GLY A 339 -15.00 -7.74 -9.12
C GLY A 339 -13.88 -8.72 -9.47
N GLN A 340 -14.27 -9.83 -10.06
CA GLN A 340 -13.35 -10.81 -10.62
C GLN A 340 -12.97 -10.45 -12.06
N ARG A 341 -13.91 -9.82 -12.78
CA ARG A 341 -13.75 -9.30 -14.14
C ARG A 341 -14.18 -7.85 -14.18
N VAL A 342 -13.46 -7.06 -14.95
CA VAL A 342 -13.69 -5.61 -15.06
C VAL A 342 -13.46 -5.14 -16.51
N GLY A 343 -13.55 -6.05 -17.45
CA GLY A 343 -13.33 -5.82 -18.88
C GLY A 343 -14.53 -5.20 -19.58
N SER A 344 -14.30 -4.73 -20.80
CA SER A 344 -15.35 -4.20 -21.68
C SER A 344 -16.36 -5.28 -22.13
N ASP A 345 -16.02 -6.55 -21.95
CA ASP A 345 -16.89 -7.72 -22.20
C ASP A 345 -18.11 -7.76 -21.26
N LEU A 346 -18.05 -7.09 -20.11
CA LEU A 346 -19.20 -6.96 -19.20
C LEU A 346 -20.30 -6.04 -19.75
N GLY A 347 -19.97 -5.12 -20.66
CA GLY A 347 -20.95 -4.25 -21.29
C GLY A 347 -20.54 -2.78 -21.40
N PRO A 348 -21.39 -1.96 -22.04
CA PRO A 348 -21.13 -0.54 -22.20
C PRO A 348 -21.11 0.17 -20.84
N GLY A 349 -20.17 1.09 -20.67
CA GLY A 349 -20.02 1.90 -19.44
C GLY A 349 -18.99 1.37 -18.44
N VAL A 350 -18.64 0.08 -18.43
CA VAL A 350 -17.63 -0.48 -17.49
C VAL A 350 -16.27 0.19 -17.64
N THR A 351 -15.84 0.42 -18.88
CA THR A 351 -14.57 1.12 -19.15
C THR A 351 -14.62 2.57 -18.67
N ALA A 352 -15.74 3.28 -18.88
CA ALA A 352 -15.92 4.64 -18.39
C ALA A 352 -15.95 4.71 -16.87
N LEU A 353 -16.64 3.78 -16.20
CA LEU A 353 -16.62 3.66 -14.74
C LEU A 353 -15.21 3.38 -14.23
N ARG A 354 -14.52 2.39 -14.80
CA ARG A 354 -13.15 2.04 -14.44
C ARG A 354 -12.19 3.23 -14.52
N ALA A 355 -12.37 4.11 -15.51
CA ALA A 355 -11.57 5.32 -15.64
C ALA A 355 -11.78 6.33 -14.49
N GLN A 356 -12.92 6.31 -13.83
CA GLN A 356 -13.23 7.17 -12.67
C GLN A 356 -12.73 6.60 -11.34
N LEU A 357 -12.44 5.30 -11.26
CA LEU A 357 -11.97 4.64 -10.05
C LEU A 357 -10.45 4.81 -9.94
N GLY A 358 -10.00 5.88 -9.26
CA GLY A 358 -8.58 6.26 -9.18
C GLY A 358 -7.73 5.35 -8.28
N GLY A 359 -8.31 4.76 -7.25
CA GLY A 359 -7.64 3.76 -6.41
C GLY A 359 -7.69 2.39 -7.08
N ARG A 360 -6.55 1.71 -7.18
CA ARG A 360 -6.43 0.42 -7.89
C ARG A 360 -5.78 -0.62 -7.00
N VAL A 361 -6.46 -1.75 -6.84
CA VAL A 361 -5.98 -2.92 -6.10
C VAL A 361 -6.17 -4.16 -6.97
N CYS A 362 -5.09 -4.87 -7.24
CA CYS A 362 -5.10 -6.12 -7.98
C CYS A 362 -4.57 -7.24 -7.08
N HIS A 363 -5.47 -8.09 -6.61
CA HIS A 363 -5.12 -9.36 -5.99
C HIS A 363 -4.70 -10.37 -7.07
N ARG A 364 -4.45 -11.63 -6.66
CA ARG A 364 -4.20 -12.71 -7.63
C ARG A 364 -5.34 -12.79 -8.65
N VAL A 365 -5.01 -12.77 -9.92
CA VAL A 365 -5.93 -12.90 -11.05
C VAL A 365 -5.67 -14.19 -11.83
N ALA A 366 -6.67 -14.64 -12.57
CA ALA A 366 -6.56 -15.88 -13.35
C ALA A 366 -5.81 -15.67 -14.68
N ASP A 367 -5.86 -14.45 -15.23
CA ASP A 367 -5.28 -14.14 -16.52
C ASP A 367 -4.56 -12.77 -16.51
N PRO A 368 -3.53 -12.60 -17.37
CA PRO A 368 -2.77 -11.35 -17.48
C PRO A 368 -3.61 -10.13 -17.88
N GLY A 369 -4.59 -10.31 -18.76
CA GLY A 369 -5.42 -9.21 -19.24
C GLY A 369 -6.27 -8.60 -18.13
N THR A 370 -6.74 -9.40 -17.18
CA THR A 370 -7.44 -8.88 -15.99
C THR A 370 -6.51 -8.02 -15.11
N ALA A 371 -5.24 -8.40 -14.95
CA ALA A 371 -4.27 -7.57 -14.23
C ALA A 371 -4.04 -6.23 -14.93
N GLU A 372 -3.89 -6.24 -16.25
CA GLU A 372 -3.71 -5.05 -17.08
C GLU A 372 -4.94 -4.12 -17.00
N MET A 373 -6.14 -4.67 -17.09
CA MET A 373 -7.38 -3.90 -16.92
C MET A 373 -7.53 -3.31 -15.51
N ALA A 374 -7.08 -4.03 -14.47
CA ALA A 374 -7.15 -3.57 -13.09
C ALA A 374 -6.16 -2.45 -12.81
N LEU A 375 -4.91 -2.62 -13.21
CA LEU A 375 -3.81 -1.72 -12.88
C LEU A 375 -3.62 -0.59 -13.92
N GLY A 376 -4.18 -0.74 -15.12
CA GLY A 376 -4.03 0.23 -16.21
C GLY A 376 -2.64 0.19 -16.84
N ASP A 377 -2.21 1.31 -17.46
CA ASP A 377 -0.91 1.45 -18.13
C ASP A 377 0.25 1.60 -17.15
N LEU A 378 0.23 0.85 -16.06
CA LEU A 378 1.30 0.85 -15.09
C LEU A 378 2.53 0.09 -15.61
N ASN A 379 3.63 0.35 -14.92
CA ASN A 379 4.91 -0.30 -15.13
C ASN A 379 4.73 -1.84 -15.30
N PRO A 380 5.31 -2.47 -16.34
CA PRO A 380 5.25 -3.91 -16.58
C PRO A 380 5.64 -4.77 -15.37
N ASP A 381 6.46 -4.24 -14.45
CA ASP A 381 6.85 -4.95 -13.23
C ASP A 381 5.68 -5.07 -12.23
N ALA A 382 4.74 -4.12 -12.21
CA ALA A 382 3.51 -4.21 -11.42
C ALA A 382 2.63 -5.37 -11.89
N LEU A 383 2.51 -5.53 -13.22
CA LEU A 383 1.75 -6.63 -13.82
C LEU A 383 2.39 -8.00 -13.49
N LYS A 384 3.72 -8.11 -13.65
CA LYS A 384 4.47 -9.31 -13.25
C LYS A 384 4.30 -9.62 -11.76
N ALA A 385 4.35 -8.59 -10.90
CA ALA A 385 4.16 -8.76 -9.46
C ALA A 385 2.76 -9.25 -9.10
N ALA A 386 1.71 -8.78 -9.79
CA ALA A 386 0.34 -9.24 -9.60
C ALA A 386 0.16 -10.70 -10.06
N GLN A 387 0.75 -11.07 -11.20
CA GLN A 387 0.73 -12.43 -11.74
C GLN A 387 1.52 -13.42 -10.88
N ALA A 388 2.57 -12.95 -10.18
CA ALA A 388 3.40 -13.77 -9.31
C ALA A 388 2.76 -14.08 -7.95
N ILE A 389 1.59 -13.50 -7.62
CA ILE A 389 0.88 -13.81 -6.37
C ILE A 389 0.36 -15.24 -6.42
N THR A 390 0.81 -16.07 -5.48
CA THR A 390 0.41 -17.48 -5.40
C THR A 390 -0.89 -17.68 -4.59
N PRO A 391 -1.58 -18.82 -4.71
CA PRO A 391 -2.79 -19.11 -3.92
C PRO A 391 -2.57 -19.05 -2.41
N GLU A 392 -1.38 -19.40 -1.92
CA GLU A 392 -1.01 -19.39 -0.50
C GLU A 392 -0.87 -17.97 0.06
N GLN A 393 -0.71 -17.00 -0.82
CA GLN A 393 -0.58 -15.59 -0.49
C GLN A 393 -1.93 -14.86 -0.51
N ALA A 394 -3.04 -15.52 -0.18
CA ALA A 394 -4.35 -14.88 -0.12
C ALA A 394 -4.32 -13.59 0.71
N GLY A 395 -5.00 -12.55 0.25
CA GLY A 395 -4.97 -11.21 0.83
C GLY A 395 -3.84 -10.32 0.30
N THR A 396 -2.82 -10.89 -0.37
CA THR A 396 -1.78 -10.10 -1.04
C THR A 396 -2.34 -9.45 -2.31
N ALA A 397 -1.94 -8.22 -2.55
CA ALA A 397 -2.33 -7.43 -3.72
C ALA A 397 -1.19 -6.52 -4.20
N VAL A 398 -1.29 -6.09 -5.42
CA VAL A 398 -0.51 -4.99 -5.99
C VAL A 398 -1.40 -3.75 -6.03
N LEU A 399 -0.88 -2.65 -5.52
CA LEU A 399 -1.53 -1.35 -5.46
C LEU A 399 -0.94 -0.45 -6.53
N ALA A 400 -1.78 0.25 -7.29
CA ALA A 400 -1.34 1.41 -8.04
C ALA A 400 -1.41 2.65 -7.15
N SER A 401 -0.33 3.39 -7.03
CA SER A 401 -0.25 4.59 -6.20
C SER A 401 0.59 5.65 -6.91
N GLY A 402 -0.05 6.69 -7.45
CA GLY A 402 0.63 7.81 -8.12
C GLY A 402 1.63 7.33 -9.19
N ASP A 403 2.91 7.66 -9.00
CA ASP A 403 3.98 7.34 -9.96
C ASP A 403 4.57 5.92 -9.79
N GLY A 404 3.98 5.08 -8.93
CA GLY A 404 4.55 3.77 -8.60
C GLY A 404 3.52 2.72 -8.23
N TRP A 405 4.04 1.57 -7.84
CA TRP A 405 3.25 0.46 -7.34
C TRP A 405 3.90 -0.13 -6.08
N GLU A 406 3.11 -0.76 -5.24
CA GLU A 406 3.56 -1.45 -4.03
C GLU A 406 2.79 -2.76 -3.85
N ARG A 407 3.45 -3.75 -3.23
CA ARG A 407 2.76 -4.95 -2.74
C ARG A 407 2.25 -4.68 -1.33
N ALA A 408 1.06 -5.19 -1.06
CA ALA A 408 0.44 -5.11 0.25
C ALA A 408 -0.27 -6.40 0.59
N ARG A 409 -0.57 -6.63 1.86
CA ARG A 409 -1.46 -7.70 2.29
C ARG A 409 -2.46 -7.16 3.30
N SER A 410 -3.75 -7.42 3.04
CA SER A 410 -4.82 -7.09 3.98
C SER A 410 -4.74 -7.97 5.23
N HIS A 411 -5.12 -7.43 6.38
CA HIS A 411 -5.29 -8.26 7.57
C HIS A 411 -6.59 -9.06 7.48
N LEU A 412 -6.58 -10.22 8.10
CA LEU A 412 -7.74 -11.08 8.13
C LEU A 412 -8.74 -10.56 9.19
N VAL A 413 -9.97 -10.35 8.75
CA VAL A 413 -11.16 -10.20 9.61
C VAL A 413 -11.97 -11.46 9.42
N THR A 414 -12.16 -12.25 10.47
CA THR A 414 -12.96 -13.46 10.42
C THR A 414 -14.45 -13.12 10.39
N GLU A 415 -15.30 -14.06 10.00
CA GLU A 415 -16.76 -13.87 10.02
C GLU A 415 -17.25 -13.49 11.42
N ALA A 416 -16.75 -14.20 12.46
CA ALA A 416 -17.08 -13.90 13.86
C ALA A 416 -16.62 -12.48 14.28
N ASP A 417 -15.44 -12.02 13.80
CA ASP A 417 -14.98 -10.65 14.05
C ASP A 417 -15.89 -9.63 13.34
N ALA A 418 -16.32 -9.94 12.12
CA ALA A 418 -17.20 -9.08 11.34
C ALA A 418 -18.57 -8.89 12.02
N GLU A 419 -19.18 -9.98 12.44
CA GLU A 419 -20.45 -9.98 13.20
C GLU A 419 -20.33 -9.23 14.53
N ALA A 420 -19.25 -9.48 15.29
CA ALA A 420 -19.00 -8.79 16.55
C ALA A 420 -18.82 -7.27 16.35
N ILE A 421 -18.06 -6.85 15.34
CA ILE A 421 -17.85 -5.45 14.99
C ILE A 421 -19.17 -4.81 14.55
N ALA A 422 -19.96 -5.49 13.72
CA ALA A 422 -21.26 -4.96 13.26
C ALA A 422 -22.23 -4.75 14.43
N ALA A 423 -22.28 -5.70 15.37
CA ALA A 423 -23.12 -5.59 16.57
C ALA A 423 -22.62 -4.48 17.50
N GLU A 424 -21.30 -4.37 17.73
CA GLU A 424 -20.71 -3.34 18.60
C GLU A 424 -21.04 -1.92 18.12
N TYR A 425 -20.93 -1.69 16.80
CA TYR A 425 -21.12 -0.36 16.20
C TYR A 425 -22.50 -0.16 15.55
N ALA A 426 -23.46 -1.04 15.75
CA ALA A 426 -24.82 -0.91 15.22
C ALA A 426 -25.48 0.42 15.60
N HIS A 427 -25.22 0.92 16.81
CA HIS A 427 -25.74 2.18 17.31
C HIS A 427 -25.23 3.42 16.56
N LEU A 428 -24.17 3.29 15.77
CA LEU A 428 -23.63 4.34 14.91
C LEU A 428 -24.18 4.31 13.49
N THR A 429 -25.09 3.39 13.18
CA THR A 429 -25.66 3.26 11.82
C THR A 429 -26.55 4.45 11.50
N PRO A 430 -26.16 5.30 10.52
CA PRO A 430 -26.99 6.43 10.13
C PRO A 430 -28.24 5.94 9.42
N PHE A 431 -29.39 6.50 9.79
CA PHE A 431 -30.63 6.30 9.06
C PHE A 431 -30.73 7.34 7.94
N LEU A 432 -30.85 6.87 6.70
CA LEU A 432 -30.99 7.68 5.50
C LEU A 432 -32.34 7.33 4.84
N PRO A 433 -33.42 8.02 5.20
CA PRO A 433 -34.77 7.70 4.70
C PRO A 433 -34.85 7.79 3.17
N GLU A 434 -34.05 8.63 2.56
CA GLU A 434 -33.99 8.84 1.10
C GLU A 434 -33.64 7.56 0.34
N LEU A 435 -32.91 6.62 0.96
CA LEU A 435 -32.52 5.36 0.34
C LEU A 435 -33.64 4.31 0.31
N PHE A 436 -34.75 4.55 1.02
CA PHE A 436 -35.90 3.64 1.14
C PHE A 436 -37.17 4.18 0.47
N THR A 437 -37.12 5.37 -0.10
CA THR A 437 -38.24 5.93 -0.80
C THR A 437 -38.41 5.22 -2.14
N GLU A 438 -39.61 4.68 -2.41
CA GLU A 438 -39.91 4.18 -3.75
C GLU A 438 -39.75 5.32 -4.75
N ALA A 439 -38.96 5.07 -5.81
CA ALA A 439 -38.79 6.04 -6.89
C ALA A 439 -40.16 6.45 -7.42
N LYS A 440 -40.49 7.76 -7.32
CA LYS A 440 -41.71 8.35 -7.87
C LYS A 440 -41.74 8.28 -9.39
#